data_d41c8c91e843f5d2c847623de1663acf
#
_entry.id   d41c8c91e843f5d2c847623de1663acf
#
_cell.length_a   1.000
_cell.length_b   1.000
_cell.length_c   1.000
_cell.angle_alpha   90.00
_cell.angle_beta   90.00
_cell.angle_gamma   90.00
#
_symmetry.space_group_name_H-M   'P 1'
#
loop_
_entity.id
_entity.type
_entity.pdbx_description
1 polymer ?
#
loop_
_entity_poly.entity_id
_entity_poly.type
_entity_poly.pdbx_seq_one_letter_code
_entity_poly.pdbx_strand_id
1 'polypeptide(L)'
;IGHARVMIVFDMVVRWLRASGYEVLYVRNITDIDDKIINRAIENGEPISALTQRFIDAMHADSDQLGLMHPDQEPRATDYIAQMQGMIGKLIEKELAYQADDGDVNFAVRLLPGYGSLSGKSLDELNAGERVAVTGGKRDPLDFVLWKSAKAEEPADTRWKSPWGEGRPGWHIECSAMSCDLLGEHFDIHGGGADLQFPHHENE
;
A
#
# COMPACT_ATOMS: atom_id res chain seq x y z
N ILE A 1 -12.37 -3.39 15.27
CA ILE A 1 -11.57 -3.58 16.52
C ILE A 1 -10.09 -3.68 16.18
N GLY A 2 -9.65 -4.45 15.14
CA GLY A 2 -8.25 -4.59 14.77
C GLY A 2 -7.58 -3.26 14.44
N HIS A 3 -8.16 -2.48 13.53
CA HIS A 3 -7.64 -1.15 13.16
C HIS A 3 -7.58 -0.19 14.36
N ALA A 4 -8.63 -0.15 15.19
CA ALA A 4 -8.62 0.68 16.39
C ALA A 4 -7.48 0.30 17.34
N ARG A 5 -7.19 -1.00 17.51
CA ARG A 5 -6.05 -1.47 18.32
C ARG A 5 -4.71 -0.94 17.79
N VAL A 6 -4.47 -1.02 16.49
CA VAL A 6 -3.23 -0.49 15.87
C VAL A 6 -3.14 1.01 16.11
N MET A 7 -4.22 1.77 15.86
CA MET A 7 -4.25 3.22 16.07
C MET A 7 -3.96 3.60 17.53
N ILE A 8 -4.55 2.90 18.51
CA ILE A 8 -4.31 3.15 19.95
C ILE A 8 -2.84 2.88 20.32
N VAL A 9 -2.23 1.81 19.78
CA VAL A 9 -0.83 1.49 20.06
C VAL A 9 0.09 2.61 19.56
N PHE A 10 -0.10 3.06 18.31
CA PHE A 10 0.75 4.11 17.76
C PHE A 10 0.44 5.49 18.33
N ASP A 11 -0.79 5.80 18.71
CA ASP A 11 -1.12 6.99 19.51
C ASP A 11 -0.32 7.03 20.81
N MET A 12 -0.28 5.92 21.53
CA MET A 12 0.52 5.81 22.76
C MET A 12 2.02 6.02 22.49
N VAL A 13 2.55 5.42 21.42
CA VAL A 13 3.99 5.58 21.05
C VAL A 13 4.29 7.04 20.72
N VAL A 14 3.48 7.70 19.92
CA VAL A 14 3.66 9.12 19.54
C VAL A 14 3.59 10.02 20.78
N ARG A 15 2.59 9.83 21.65
CA ARG A 15 2.46 10.59 22.90
C ARG A 15 3.70 10.41 23.80
N TRP A 16 4.17 9.18 23.92
CA TRP A 16 5.35 8.88 24.73
C TRP A 16 6.61 9.55 24.18
N LEU A 17 6.85 9.45 22.88
CA LEU A 17 8.01 10.06 22.24
C LEU A 17 7.99 11.59 22.39
N ARG A 18 6.84 12.23 22.14
CA ARG A 18 6.68 13.67 22.33
C ARG A 18 6.88 14.09 23.80
N ALA A 19 6.32 13.35 24.74
CA ALA A 19 6.53 13.59 26.18
C ALA A 19 7.99 13.38 26.61
N SER A 20 8.73 12.54 25.90
CA SER A 20 10.16 12.30 26.11
C SER A 20 11.06 13.36 25.44
N GLY A 21 10.48 14.37 24.78
CA GLY A 21 11.20 15.49 24.17
C GLY A 21 11.62 15.28 22.72
N TYR A 22 11.13 14.22 22.05
CA TYR A 22 11.36 14.05 20.63
C TYR A 22 10.39 14.89 19.81
N GLU A 23 10.87 15.46 18.71
CA GLU A 23 10.05 15.99 17.64
C GLU A 23 9.56 14.82 16.78
N VAL A 24 8.25 14.65 16.66
CA VAL A 24 7.65 13.49 15.97
C VAL A 24 6.75 13.98 14.85
N LEU A 25 7.09 13.62 13.62
CA LEU A 25 6.21 13.69 12.45
C LEU A 25 5.47 12.36 12.33
N TYR A 26 4.18 12.38 12.65
CA TYR A 26 3.32 11.19 12.59
C TYR A 26 2.52 11.18 11.30
N VAL A 27 2.78 10.22 10.44
CA VAL A 27 2.08 10.00 9.17
C VAL A 27 1.27 8.71 9.26
N ARG A 28 0.00 8.77 8.81
CA ARG A 28 -0.87 7.59 8.68
C ARG A 28 -1.53 7.63 7.31
N ASN A 29 -1.33 6.59 6.52
CA ASN A 29 -1.89 6.51 5.18
C ASN A 29 -3.38 6.18 5.17
N ILE A 30 -4.05 6.55 4.07
CA ILE A 30 -5.39 6.12 3.71
C ILE A 30 -5.31 5.40 2.37
N THR A 31 -5.67 4.11 2.38
CA THR A 31 -5.91 3.33 1.18
C THR A 31 -7.32 3.62 0.69
N ASP A 32 -7.46 4.43 -0.33
CA ASP A 32 -8.73 4.84 -0.92
C ASP A 32 -8.94 4.30 -2.35
N ILE A 33 -8.07 3.39 -2.77
CA ILE A 33 -8.16 2.62 -4.02
C ILE A 33 -7.74 1.18 -3.79
N ASP A 34 -8.58 0.22 -4.12
CA ASP A 34 -8.35 -1.22 -3.98
C ASP A 34 -9.47 -1.98 -4.70
N ASP A 35 -9.25 -3.22 -5.10
CA ASP A 35 -10.25 -4.06 -5.78
C ASP A 35 -11.56 -4.17 -4.97
N LYS A 36 -11.46 -4.31 -3.64
CA LYS A 36 -12.64 -4.44 -2.77
C LYS A 36 -13.42 -3.14 -2.70
N ILE A 37 -12.71 -2.00 -2.68
CA ILE A 37 -13.32 -0.67 -2.68
C ILE A 37 -14.05 -0.44 -4.01
N ILE A 38 -13.41 -0.75 -5.13
CA ILE A 38 -13.99 -0.63 -6.48
C ILE A 38 -15.26 -1.49 -6.60
N ASN A 39 -15.16 -2.78 -6.24
CA ASN A 39 -16.29 -3.68 -6.29
C ASN A 39 -17.46 -3.19 -5.41
N ARG A 40 -17.16 -2.69 -4.22
CA ARG A 40 -18.19 -2.14 -3.32
C ARG A 40 -18.84 -0.88 -3.87
N ALA A 41 -18.09 0.00 -4.51
CA ALA A 41 -18.63 1.20 -5.16
C ALA A 41 -19.55 0.83 -6.32
N ILE A 42 -19.17 -0.16 -7.14
CA ILE A 42 -20.00 -0.70 -8.22
C ILE A 42 -21.30 -1.31 -7.65
N GLU A 43 -21.21 -2.16 -6.63
CA GLU A 43 -22.38 -2.77 -5.98
C GLU A 43 -23.35 -1.72 -5.44
N ASN A 44 -22.83 -0.63 -4.88
CA ASN A 44 -23.64 0.44 -4.31
C ASN A 44 -24.14 1.44 -5.37
N GLY A 45 -23.62 1.41 -6.59
CA GLY A 45 -23.92 2.37 -7.64
C GLY A 45 -23.47 3.80 -7.33
N GLU A 46 -22.35 3.96 -6.63
CA GLU A 46 -21.79 5.24 -6.22
C GLU A 46 -20.33 5.40 -6.68
N PRO A 47 -19.83 6.65 -6.87
CA PRO A 47 -18.42 6.89 -7.14
C PRO A 47 -17.53 6.39 -6.00
N ILE A 48 -16.30 5.92 -6.33
CA ILE A 48 -15.33 5.46 -5.34
C ILE A 48 -14.99 6.57 -4.33
N SER A 49 -14.88 7.81 -4.79
CA SER A 49 -14.60 8.97 -3.93
C SER A 49 -15.68 9.21 -2.87
N ALA A 50 -16.97 9.01 -3.21
CA ALA A 50 -18.07 9.16 -2.26
C ALA A 50 -18.06 8.03 -1.22
N LEU A 51 -17.81 6.79 -1.66
CA LEU A 51 -17.68 5.63 -0.78
C LEU A 51 -16.54 5.84 0.21
N THR A 52 -15.33 6.12 -0.28
CA THR A 52 -14.14 6.25 0.56
C THR A 52 -14.24 7.44 1.52
N GLN A 53 -14.74 8.60 1.08
CA GLN A 53 -14.93 9.75 1.95
C GLN A 53 -15.84 9.42 3.14
N ARG A 54 -16.95 8.72 2.90
CA ARG A 54 -17.87 8.32 3.99
C ARG A 54 -17.20 7.43 5.03
N PHE A 55 -16.32 6.51 4.60
CA PHE A 55 -15.59 5.65 5.54
C PHE A 55 -14.44 6.37 6.23
N ILE A 56 -13.80 7.34 5.57
CA ILE A 56 -12.79 8.21 6.19
C ILE A 56 -13.45 9.03 7.31
N ASP A 57 -14.60 9.65 7.04
CA ASP A 57 -15.34 10.45 8.03
C ASP A 57 -15.76 9.58 9.23
N ALA A 58 -16.24 8.35 8.97
CA ALA A 58 -16.58 7.40 10.03
C ALA A 58 -15.36 6.98 10.85
N MET A 59 -14.22 6.72 10.20
CA MET A 59 -12.97 6.38 10.88
C MET A 59 -12.48 7.54 11.76
N HIS A 60 -12.56 8.77 11.28
CA HIS A 60 -12.21 9.96 12.08
C HIS A 60 -13.14 10.10 13.29
N ALA A 61 -14.46 9.98 13.09
CA ALA A 61 -15.42 10.03 14.20
C ALA A 61 -15.19 8.96 15.25
N ASP A 62 -14.87 7.73 14.84
CA ASP A 62 -14.54 6.63 15.75
C ASP A 62 -13.22 6.91 16.50
N SER A 63 -12.22 7.46 15.80
CA SER A 63 -10.92 7.83 16.38
C SER A 63 -11.08 8.95 17.43
N ASP A 64 -11.92 9.94 17.17
CA ASP A 64 -12.23 11.03 18.09
C ASP A 64 -12.92 10.50 19.35
N GLN A 65 -13.88 9.58 19.20
CA GLN A 65 -14.54 8.93 20.35
C GLN A 65 -13.59 8.12 21.21
N LEU A 66 -12.53 7.55 20.62
CA LEU A 66 -11.45 6.85 21.33
C LEU A 66 -10.41 7.81 21.93
N GLY A 67 -10.50 9.11 21.69
CA GLY A 67 -9.56 10.12 22.17
C GLY A 67 -8.17 10.03 21.55
N LEU A 68 -8.08 9.51 20.32
CA LEU A 68 -6.83 9.39 19.58
C LEU A 68 -6.41 10.73 18.99
N MET A 69 -5.11 10.98 18.94
CA MET A 69 -4.57 12.13 18.21
C MET A 69 -4.71 11.90 16.70
N HIS A 70 -5.03 12.97 15.99
CA HIS A 70 -4.91 12.96 14.54
C HIS A 70 -3.42 12.88 14.14
N PRO A 71 -3.09 12.17 13.05
CA PRO A 71 -1.75 12.24 12.49
C PRO A 71 -1.42 13.67 12.01
N ASP A 72 -0.14 14.01 11.94
CA ASP A 72 0.30 15.29 11.39
C ASP A 72 0.03 15.36 9.89
N GLN A 73 0.10 14.21 9.21
CA GLN A 73 -0.27 14.05 7.80
C GLN A 73 -1.01 12.72 7.59
N GLU A 74 -2.04 12.78 6.73
CA GLU A 74 -2.85 11.61 6.40
C GLU A 74 -3.05 11.52 4.88
N PRO A 75 -1.99 11.07 4.15
CA PRO A 75 -2.01 11.01 2.70
C PRO A 75 -2.99 9.95 2.19
N ARG A 76 -3.64 10.24 1.05
CA ARG A 76 -4.49 9.29 0.33
C ARG A 76 -3.71 8.69 -0.83
N ALA A 77 -3.86 7.41 -1.06
CA ALA A 77 -3.17 6.72 -2.15
C ALA A 77 -3.48 7.37 -3.52
N THR A 78 -4.73 7.80 -3.75
CA THR A 78 -5.12 8.45 -5.01
C THR A 78 -4.45 9.79 -5.29
N ASP A 79 -3.94 10.48 -4.28
CA ASP A 79 -3.19 11.74 -4.42
C ASP A 79 -1.70 11.51 -4.78
N TYR A 80 -1.20 10.26 -4.69
CA TYR A 80 0.22 9.91 -4.86
C TYR A 80 0.51 9.09 -6.13
N ILE A 81 -0.40 9.08 -7.09
CA ILE A 81 -0.26 8.29 -8.33
C ILE A 81 1.02 8.63 -9.09
N ALA A 82 1.39 9.90 -9.19
CA ALA A 82 2.61 10.32 -9.90
C ALA A 82 3.88 9.83 -9.21
N GLN A 83 3.93 9.85 -7.87
CA GLN A 83 5.05 9.35 -7.08
C GLN A 83 5.19 7.83 -7.23
N MET A 84 4.07 7.10 -7.19
CA MET A 84 4.05 5.65 -7.43
C MET A 84 4.57 5.31 -8.83
N GLN A 85 4.09 6.00 -9.87
CA GLN A 85 4.58 5.80 -11.23
C GLN A 85 6.08 6.11 -11.35
N GLY A 86 6.54 7.17 -10.71
CA GLY A 86 7.97 7.51 -10.66
C GLY A 86 8.82 6.43 -9.98
N MET A 87 8.34 5.86 -8.87
CA MET A 87 9.00 4.78 -8.16
C MET A 87 9.04 3.49 -9.00
N ILE A 88 7.93 3.11 -9.61
CA ILE A 88 7.85 1.95 -10.52
C ILE A 88 8.81 2.12 -11.70
N GLY A 89 8.88 3.32 -12.29
CA GLY A 89 9.83 3.62 -13.38
C GLY A 89 11.28 3.36 -12.95
N LYS A 90 11.68 3.81 -11.76
CA LYS A 90 13.02 3.55 -11.20
C LYS A 90 13.27 2.05 -10.96
N LEU A 91 12.26 1.29 -10.54
CA LEU A 91 12.38 -0.16 -10.35
C LEU A 91 12.55 -0.89 -11.69
N ILE A 92 11.88 -0.45 -12.74
CA ILE A 92 12.06 -0.98 -14.11
C ILE A 92 13.46 -0.66 -14.63
N GLU A 93 13.94 0.58 -14.45
CA GLU A 93 15.30 0.97 -14.85
C GLU A 93 16.38 0.15 -14.14
N LYS A 94 16.11 -0.29 -12.91
CA LYS A 94 16.99 -1.17 -12.14
C LYS A 94 16.78 -2.67 -12.42
N GLU A 95 15.95 -3.01 -13.40
CA GLU A 95 15.58 -4.39 -13.74
C GLU A 95 14.91 -5.19 -12.60
N LEU A 96 14.42 -4.50 -11.56
CA LEU A 96 13.68 -5.09 -10.42
C LEU A 96 12.19 -5.18 -10.66
N ALA A 97 11.66 -4.59 -11.73
CA ALA A 97 10.27 -4.70 -12.15
C ALA A 97 10.16 -4.89 -13.65
N TYR A 98 9.05 -5.47 -14.09
CA TYR A 98 8.79 -5.74 -15.51
C TYR A 98 7.30 -5.64 -15.82
N GLN A 99 6.98 -5.27 -17.05
CA GLN A 99 5.62 -5.35 -17.57
C GLN A 99 5.36 -6.77 -18.09
N ALA A 100 4.25 -7.37 -17.68
CA ALA A 100 3.80 -8.68 -18.12
C ALA A 100 2.90 -8.57 -19.37
N ASP A 101 2.61 -9.70 -20.02
CA ASP A 101 1.82 -9.76 -21.25
C ASP A 101 0.36 -9.33 -21.07
N ASP A 102 -0.18 -9.41 -19.84
CA ASP A 102 -1.51 -8.94 -19.46
C ASP A 102 -1.58 -7.42 -19.20
N GLY A 103 -0.43 -6.75 -19.29
CA GLY A 103 -0.29 -5.31 -19.07
C GLY A 103 0.04 -4.91 -17.63
N ASP A 104 -0.02 -5.82 -16.66
CA ASP A 104 0.37 -5.57 -15.28
C ASP A 104 1.89 -5.30 -15.19
N VAL A 105 2.31 -4.43 -14.27
CA VAL A 105 3.72 -4.29 -13.92
C VAL A 105 3.95 -4.98 -12.59
N ASN A 106 4.88 -5.93 -12.58
CA ASN A 106 5.20 -6.76 -11.43
C ASN A 106 6.61 -6.48 -10.91
N PHE A 107 6.79 -6.58 -9.60
CA PHE A 107 8.09 -6.62 -8.94
C PHE A 107 8.69 -8.01 -9.04
N ALA A 108 9.95 -8.11 -9.42
CA ALA A 108 10.68 -9.36 -9.59
C ALA A 108 11.39 -9.76 -8.28
N VAL A 109 10.68 -10.40 -7.37
CA VAL A 109 11.13 -10.71 -6.01
C VAL A 109 12.48 -11.39 -5.95
N ARG A 110 12.74 -12.37 -6.83
CA ARG A 110 14.02 -13.11 -6.83
C ARG A 110 15.22 -12.29 -7.24
N LEU A 111 15.02 -11.13 -7.86
CA LEU A 111 16.11 -10.25 -8.26
C LEU A 111 16.55 -9.30 -7.15
N LEU A 112 15.78 -9.20 -6.04
CA LEU A 112 16.15 -8.40 -4.87
C LEU A 112 16.94 -9.26 -3.86
N PRO A 113 18.26 -9.03 -3.70
CA PRO A 113 19.03 -9.70 -2.68
C PRO A 113 18.51 -9.33 -1.27
N GLY A 114 18.31 -10.34 -0.43
CA GLY A 114 17.87 -10.13 0.94
C GLY A 114 16.35 -10.01 1.13
N TYR A 115 15.55 -10.18 0.09
CA TYR A 115 14.10 -10.28 0.24
C TYR A 115 13.74 -11.41 1.21
N GLY A 116 12.82 -11.16 2.14
CA GLY A 116 12.46 -12.06 3.22
C GLY A 116 13.17 -11.75 4.55
N SER A 117 14.12 -10.79 4.57
CA SER A 117 14.89 -10.47 5.77
C SER A 117 14.06 -9.81 6.87
N LEU A 118 13.07 -9.00 6.52
CA LEU A 118 12.16 -8.37 7.48
C LEU A 118 11.27 -9.41 8.17
N SER A 119 10.67 -10.30 7.40
CA SER A 119 9.80 -11.36 7.92
C SER A 119 10.58 -12.53 8.51
N GLY A 120 11.90 -12.62 8.28
CA GLY A 120 12.75 -13.72 8.71
C GLY A 120 12.47 -15.02 7.96
N LYS A 121 11.85 -14.94 6.77
CA LYS A 121 11.47 -16.10 5.95
C LYS A 121 12.38 -16.26 4.75
N SER A 122 12.75 -17.49 4.44
CA SER A 122 13.43 -17.81 3.17
C SER A 122 12.43 -17.84 2.00
N LEU A 123 12.93 -17.57 0.78
CA LEU A 123 12.09 -17.65 -0.44
C LEU A 123 11.43 -19.03 -0.62
N ASP A 124 12.10 -20.11 -0.16
CA ASP A 124 11.55 -21.46 -0.24
C ASP A 124 10.40 -21.69 0.74
N GLU A 125 10.47 -21.11 1.95
CA GLU A 125 9.38 -21.15 2.93
C GLU A 125 8.17 -20.34 2.46
N LEU A 126 8.42 -19.22 1.77
CA LEU A 126 7.37 -18.39 1.19
C LEU A 126 6.64 -19.12 0.06
N ASN A 127 7.35 -19.83 -0.80
CA ASN A 127 6.76 -20.68 -1.85
C ASN A 127 5.91 -21.83 -1.28
N ALA A 128 6.31 -22.40 -0.15
CA ALA A 128 5.59 -23.52 0.47
C ALA A 128 4.28 -23.07 1.14
N GLY A 129 4.19 -21.82 1.57
CA GLY A 129 3.00 -21.24 2.24
C GLY A 129 1.90 -20.76 1.30
N GLU A 130 2.24 -20.38 0.09
CA GLU A 130 1.30 -19.90 -0.92
C GLU A 130 1.10 -20.93 -2.04
N ARG A 131 0.01 -21.70 -1.95
CA ARG A 131 -0.54 -22.43 -3.09
C ARG A 131 -1.27 -21.46 -4.04
N VAL A 132 -0.58 -20.40 -4.44
CA VAL A 132 -1.15 -19.48 -5.43
C VAL A 132 -0.78 -20.03 -6.81
N ALA A 133 -1.81 -20.39 -7.57
CA ALA A 133 -1.63 -20.63 -8.99
C ALA A 133 -1.02 -19.37 -9.61
N VAL A 134 0.05 -19.52 -10.38
CA VAL A 134 0.63 -18.41 -11.17
C VAL A 134 -0.47 -17.91 -12.12
N THR A 135 -1.12 -16.82 -11.74
CA THR A 135 -2.15 -16.17 -12.54
C THR A 135 -1.59 -14.87 -13.08
N GLY A 136 -1.93 -14.53 -14.32
CA GLY A 136 -1.71 -13.18 -14.81
C GLY A 136 -0.28 -12.86 -15.24
N GLY A 137 0.41 -13.70 -16.01
CA GLY A 137 1.67 -13.31 -16.68
C GLY A 137 2.89 -13.09 -15.76
N LYS A 138 2.79 -13.38 -14.46
CA LYS A 138 3.92 -13.32 -13.52
C LYS A 138 5.02 -14.32 -13.91
N ARG A 139 6.29 -13.90 -13.76
CA ARG A 139 7.47 -14.75 -14.00
C ARG A 139 7.73 -15.73 -12.86
N ASP A 140 7.39 -15.32 -11.64
CA ASP A 140 7.53 -16.12 -10.41
C ASP A 140 6.27 -15.97 -9.55
N PRO A 141 5.84 -17.02 -8.82
CA PRO A 141 4.68 -16.96 -7.91
C PRO A 141 4.80 -15.90 -6.82
N LEU A 142 6.01 -15.56 -6.39
CA LEU A 142 6.28 -14.56 -5.37
C LEU A 142 6.22 -13.12 -5.90
N ASP A 143 6.29 -12.93 -7.23
CA ASP A 143 6.21 -11.58 -7.80
C ASP A 143 4.86 -10.95 -7.46
N PHE A 144 4.87 -9.65 -7.19
CA PHE A 144 3.66 -8.93 -6.84
C PHE A 144 3.42 -7.71 -7.72
N VAL A 145 2.16 -7.35 -7.87
CA VAL A 145 1.74 -6.27 -8.76
C VAL A 145 2.10 -4.91 -8.16
N LEU A 146 2.79 -4.09 -8.93
CA LEU A 146 3.08 -2.68 -8.66
C LEU A 146 2.09 -1.76 -9.37
N TRP A 147 1.70 -2.10 -10.61
CA TRP A 147 0.70 -1.40 -11.40
C TRP A 147 -0.23 -2.41 -12.05
N LYS A 148 -1.51 -2.30 -11.79
CA LYS A 148 -2.54 -3.21 -12.28
C LYS A 148 -3.20 -2.60 -13.50
N SER A 149 -3.18 -3.30 -14.61
CA SER A 149 -3.83 -2.90 -15.84
C SER A 149 -5.35 -2.78 -15.66
N ALA A 150 -5.95 -1.70 -16.17
CA ALA A 150 -7.38 -1.47 -16.05
C ALA A 150 -8.15 -2.44 -16.91
N LYS A 151 -9.28 -2.96 -16.39
CA LYS A 151 -10.24 -3.75 -17.14
C LYS A 151 -11.29 -2.84 -17.77
N ALA A 152 -11.86 -3.29 -18.89
CA ALA A 152 -12.82 -2.50 -19.65
C ALA A 152 -14.08 -2.12 -18.84
N GLU A 153 -14.50 -3.00 -17.93
CA GLU A 153 -15.67 -2.84 -17.07
C GLU A 153 -15.44 -1.96 -15.83
N GLU A 154 -14.19 -1.61 -15.52
CA GLU A 154 -13.89 -0.79 -14.35
C GLU A 154 -14.27 0.68 -14.59
N PRO A 155 -14.82 1.37 -13.56
CA PRO A 155 -15.18 2.78 -13.66
C PRO A 155 -14.01 3.68 -14.05
N ALA A 156 -14.27 4.77 -14.76
CA ALA A 156 -13.25 5.66 -15.25
C ALA A 156 -12.49 6.40 -14.12
N ASP A 157 -13.12 6.58 -12.96
CA ASP A 157 -12.55 7.22 -11.77
C ASP A 157 -11.66 6.29 -10.92
N THR A 158 -11.47 5.04 -11.38
CA THR A 158 -10.61 4.04 -10.71
C THR A 158 -9.34 3.73 -11.48
N ARG A 159 -9.04 4.48 -12.56
CA ARG A 159 -7.89 4.23 -13.42
C ARG A 159 -7.20 5.51 -13.88
N TRP A 160 -5.91 5.45 -13.98
CA TRP A 160 -5.04 6.55 -14.38
C TRP A 160 -4.18 6.15 -15.58
N LYS A 161 -3.84 7.14 -16.40
CA LYS A 161 -2.86 6.95 -17.48
C LYS A 161 -1.48 6.74 -16.90
N SER A 162 -0.73 5.80 -17.45
CA SER A 162 0.67 5.55 -17.11
C SER A 162 1.49 5.21 -18.36
N PRO A 163 2.84 5.17 -18.26
CA PRO A 163 3.70 4.70 -19.33
C PRO A 163 3.41 3.25 -19.78
N TRP A 164 2.77 2.46 -18.92
CA TRP A 164 2.48 1.03 -19.15
C TRP A 164 1.03 0.79 -19.58
N GLY A 165 0.24 1.85 -19.75
CA GLY A 165 -1.18 1.79 -20.07
C GLY A 165 -2.06 2.35 -18.96
N GLU A 166 -3.39 2.38 -19.20
CA GLU A 166 -4.36 2.75 -18.16
C GLU A 166 -4.43 1.67 -17.08
N GLY A 167 -4.44 2.09 -15.81
CA GLY A 167 -4.46 1.17 -14.68
C GLY A 167 -4.48 1.88 -13.34
N ARG A 168 -4.14 1.16 -12.30
CA ARG A 168 -4.08 1.64 -10.92
C ARG A 168 -2.90 1.04 -10.17
N PRO A 169 -2.45 1.64 -9.05
CA PRO A 169 -1.39 1.07 -8.25
C PRO A 169 -1.78 -0.28 -7.65
N GLY A 170 -0.79 -1.14 -7.43
CA GLY A 170 -0.88 -2.25 -6.51
C GLY A 170 -0.83 -1.76 -5.07
N TRP A 171 -1.35 -2.55 -4.15
CA TRP A 171 -1.49 -2.15 -2.74
C TRP A 171 -0.16 -1.80 -2.05
N HIS A 172 0.92 -2.52 -2.35
CA HIS A 172 2.20 -2.36 -1.63
C HIS A 172 2.93 -1.06 -1.99
N ILE A 173 2.93 -0.65 -3.26
CA ILE A 173 3.63 0.54 -3.73
C ILE A 173 3.04 1.85 -3.17
N GLU A 174 1.79 1.83 -2.70
CA GLU A 174 1.12 2.99 -2.11
C GLU A 174 1.89 3.48 -0.89
N CYS A 175 2.12 2.60 0.07
CA CYS A 175 2.82 2.92 1.32
C CYS A 175 4.27 3.31 1.06
N SER A 176 4.98 2.59 0.20
CA SER A 176 6.37 2.92 -0.17
C SER A 176 6.48 4.32 -0.76
N ALA A 177 5.60 4.67 -1.72
CA ALA A 177 5.64 5.98 -2.37
C ALA A 177 5.29 7.12 -1.41
N MET A 178 4.23 6.95 -0.61
CA MET A 178 3.81 7.95 0.38
C MET A 178 4.87 8.15 1.47
N SER A 179 5.46 7.06 1.99
CA SER A 179 6.50 7.12 3.02
C SER A 179 7.75 7.83 2.50
N CYS A 180 8.24 7.46 1.30
CA CYS A 180 9.41 8.09 0.72
C CYS A 180 9.22 9.58 0.43
N ASP A 181 8.03 9.98 -0.03
CA ASP A 181 7.73 11.38 -0.36
C ASP A 181 7.64 12.25 0.91
N LEU A 182 7.01 11.75 1.96
CA LEU A 182 6.72 12.50 3.18
C LEU A 182 7.81 12.42 4.25
N LEU A 183 8.48 11.27 4.36
CA LEU A 183 9.45 10.98 5.43
C LEU A 183 10.87 10.83 4.89
N GLY A 184 11.05 10.77 3.57
CA GLY A 184 12.35 10.51 2.94
C GLY A 184 12.67 9.02 2.78
N GLU A 185 13.86 8.74 2.24
CA GLU A 185 14.31 7.36 2.00
C GLU A 185 14.63 6.58 3.29
N HIS A 186 14.83 7.27 4.40
CA HIS A 186 15.10 6.70 5.71
C HIS A 186 14.24 7.41 6.75
N PHE A 187 13.52 6.64 7.54
CA PHE A 187 12.72 7.14 8.65
C PHE A 187 12.79 6.16 9.83
N ASP A 188 12.49 6.64 11.03
CA ASP A 188 12.84 5.93 12.27
C ASP A 188 11.91 4.78 12.61
N ILE A 189 10.61 4.91 12.33
CA ILE A 189 9.61 3.92 12.74
C ILE A 189 8.62 3.67 11.61
N HIS A 190 8.55 2.42 11.15
CA HIS A 190 7.47 1.88 10.33
C HIS A 190 6.60 0.99 11.20
N GLY A 191 5.29 1.19 11.16
CA GLY A 191 4.37 0.46 12.01
C GLY A 191 3.14 -0.05 11.30
N GLY A 192 2.77 -1.28 11.64
CA GLY A 192 1.58 -1.93 11.10
C GLY A 192 1.16 -3.15 11.91
N GLY A 193 0.13 -3.85 11.44
CA GLY A 193 -0.35 -5.08 12.04
C GLY A 193 0.62 -6.24 11.81
N ALA A 194 0.84 -7.08 12.83
CA ALA A 194 1.68 -8.26 12.71
C ALA A 194 1.18 -9.28 11.67
N ASP A 195 -0.12 -9.25 11.38
CA ASP A 195 -0.78 -10.03 10.33
C ASP A 195 -0.38 -9.57 8.91
N LEU A 196 0.17 -8.37 8.78
CA LEU A 196 0.65 -7.80 7.52
C LEU A 196 2.17 -7.88 7.36
N GLN A 197 2.90 -8.47 8.32
CA GLN A 197 4.35 -8.60 8.25
C GLN A 197 4.80 -9.21 6.92
N PHE A 198 4.09 -10.23 6.47
CA PHE A 198 4.26 -10.82 5.16
C PHE A 198 2.87 -11.05 4.52
N PRO A 199 2.69 -10.70 3.24
CA PRO A 199 3.70 -10.10 2.34
C PRO A 199 3.79 -8.57 2.41
N HIS A 200 2.86 -7.85 3.05
CA HIS A 200 2.71 -6.40 2.87
C HIS A 200 3.95 -5.61 3.31
N HIS A 201 4.37 -5.71 4.58
CA HIS A 201 5.52 -4.96 5.08
C HIS A 201 6.86 -5.44 4.49
N GLU A 202 6.97 -6.68 4.05
CA GLU A 202 8.13 -7.17 3.32
C GLU A 202 8.20 -6.55 1.92
N ASN A 203 7.05 -6.29 1.28
CA ASN A 203 6.97 -5.75 -0.08
C ASN A 203 7.13 -4.23 -0.13
N GLU A 204 6.95 -3.53 0.99
CA GLU A 204 7.19 -2.10 1.15
C GLU A 204 8.67 -1.77 1.22
#